data_247cf4e6ad546ee4a9f1e5e5d7577b28
#
_entry.id   247cf4e6ad546ee4a9f1e5e5d7577b28
#
_cell.length_a   1.000
_cell.length_b   1.000
_cell.length_c   1.000
_cell.angle_alpha   90.00
_cell.angle_beta   90.00
_cell.angle_gamma   90.00
#
_symmetry.space_group_name_H-M   'P 1'
#
loop_
_entity.id
_entity.type
_entity.pdbx_description
1 polymer ?
#
loop_
_entity_poly.entity_id
_entity_poly.type
_entity_poly.pdbx_seq_one_letter_code
_entity_poly.pdbx_strand_id
1 'polypeptide(L)'
;MLSSVNGAVAYTLQPNDMSRKNNTDTSNVSFKNTLSQASLSRISTTSASATGSSGGTTNVDSYLSQLQSKFGTKISVQNMEYSKANINHIGSSTIGTGNVVIASNILEKMASDPKARQHYEAKIQAHFDTIGEANTFMAMHGRRVVSSGVIVHPNGEVTYYSSSDYTPEEKARLEKAMKE
;
A
#
# COMPACT_ATOMS: atom_id res chain seq x y z
N MET A 1 -16.03 29.19 -7.00
CA MET A 1 -14.95 28.17 -7.08
C MET A 1 -15.15 27.23 -5.90
N LEU A 2 -15.72 26.05 -6.15
CA LEU A 2 -15.90 25.04 -5.11
C LEU A 2 -14.56 24.30 -4.93
N SER A 3 -13.95 24.53 -3.78
CA SER A 3 -12.77 23.77 -3.36
C SER A 3 -13.22 22.35 -3.06
N SER A 4 -12.79 21.39 -3.89
CA SER A 4 -13.05 19.97 -3.69
C SER A 4 -12.32 19.53 -2.43
N VAL A 5 -13.05 19.28 -1.34
CA VAL A 5 -12.47 18.72 -0.12
C VAL A 5 -12.34 17.21 -0.35
N ASN A 6 -11.25 16.80 -0.96
CA ASN A 6 -10.86 15.39 -0.98
C ASN A 6 -10.41 14.99 0.43
N GLY A 7 -11.35 14.60 1.27
CA GLY A 7 -11.08 14.02 2.56
C GLY A 7 -10.75 12.53 2.41
N ALA A 8 -9.49 12.15 2.50
CA ALA A 8 -9.12 10.77 2.73
C ALA A 8 -9.44 10.43 4.20
N VAL A 9 -10.28 9.43 4.41
CA VAL A 9 -10.60 8.94 5.76
C VAL A 9 -9.78 7.67 5.98
N ALA A 10 -8.84 7.76 6.90
CA ALA A 10 -8.04 6.63 7.32
C ALA A 10 -8.72 5.95 8.52
N TYR A 11 -8.95 4.66 8.42
CA TYR A 11 -9.41 3.84 9.53
C TYR A 11 -8.25 3.03 10.07
N THR A 12 -7.86 3.30 11.30
CA THR A 12 -6.86 2.51 12.00
C THR A 12 -7.59 1.48 12.86
N LEU A 13 -7.52 0.22 12.47
CA LEU A 13 -7.90 -0.88 13.36
C LEU A 13 -6.71 -1.14 14.28
N GLN A 14 -6.78 -0.66 15.51
CA GLN A 14 -5.81 -1.04 16.54
C GLN A 14 -6.10 -2.49 16.97
N PRO A 15 -5.15 -3.41 16.82
CA PRO A 15 -5.19 -4.63 17.60
C PRO A 15 -4.75 -4.29 19.03
N ASN A 16 -5.59 -4.62 20.00
CA ASN A 16 -5.14 -4.77 21.38
C ASN A 16 -4.07 -5.86 21.40
N ASP A 17 -2.83 -5.49 21.56
CA ASP A 17 -1.81 -6.43 21.95
C ASP A 17 -0.98 -5.87 23.11
N MET A 18 -1.19 -6.52 24.24
CA MET A 18 -0.29 -6.46 25.37
C MET A 18 0.92 -7.33 25.06
N SER A 19 2.06 -6.73 24.83
CA SER A 19 3.32 -7.23 25.38
C SER A 19 4.48 -6.31 25.07
N ARG A 20 4.87 -5.58 26.10
CA ARG A 20 6.12 -4.87 26.20
C ARG A 20 7.27 -5.86 26.36
N LYS A 21 8.29 -5.78 25.53
CA LYS A 21 9.69 -5.97 25.97
C LYS A 21 10.64 -5.24 25.04
N ASN A 22 11.38 -4.32 25.66
CA ASN A 22 12.53 -3.63 25.11
C ASN A 22 13.59 -4.63 24.67
N ASN A 23 14.22 -4.40 23.53
CA ASN A 23 15.67 -4.49 23.43
C ASN A 23 16.19 -3.61 22.29
N THR A 24 17.00 -2.64 22.70
CA THR A 24 17.88 -1.83 21.85
C THR A 24 18.95 -2.72 21.24
N ASP A 25 19.09 -2.68 19.92
CA ASP A 25 20.43 -2.78 19.35
C ASP A 25 20.54 -2.05 18.01
N THR A 26 21.54 -1.21 17.95
CA THR A 26 21.94 -0.34 16.86
C THR A 26 22.75 -1.11 15.84
N SER A 27 22.34 -1.10 14.59
CA SER A 27 23.27 -1.18 13.46
C SER A 27 22.72 -0.41 12.25
N ASN A 28 23.24 0.80 12.15
CA ASN A 28 23.15 1.67 10.99
C ASN A 28 23.85 1.01 9.80
N VAL A 29 23.12 0.54 8.83
CA VAL A 29 23.66 0.22 7.51
C VAL A 29 22.95 1.10 6.48
N SER A 30 23.74 1.98 5.89
CA SER A 30 23.33 2.99 4.94
C SER A 30 22.78 2.37 3.66
N PHE A 31 21.46 2.25 3.56
CA PHE A 31 20.74 1.75 2.39
C PHE A 31 20.44 2.83 1.33
N LYS A 32 20.97 4.04 1.53
CA LYS A 32 20.68 5.19 0.63
C LYS A 32 21.25 5.05 -0.79
N ASN A 33 22.23 4.20 -1.02
CA ASN A 33 22.91 4.12 -2.32
C ASN A 33 22.44 3.03 -3.27
N THR A 34 21.61 2.08 -2.82
CA THR A 34 21.23 0.94 -3.65
C THR A 34 19.93 1.17 -4.43
N LEU A 35 19.06 2.05 -3.95
CA LEU A 35 17.79 2.32 -4.63
C LEU A 35 17.90 3.32 -5.80
N SER A 36 18.94 4.16 -5.82
CA SER A 36 19.13 5.14 -6.92
C SER A 36 19.65 4.52 -8.20
N GLN A 37 20.18 3.31 -8.18
CA GLN A 37 20.68 2.62 -9.38
C GLN A 37 19.67 1.70 -10.06
N ALA A 38 18.58 1.31 -9.37
CA ALA A 38 17.57 0.43 -9.94
C ALA A 38 16.61 1.12 -10.92
N SER A 39 16.65 2.45 -11.03
CA SER A 39 15.71 3.21 -11.87
C SER A 39 16.19 3.45 -13.31
N LEU A 40 17.40 3.04 -13.71
CA LEU A 40 18.00 3.41 -14.99
C LEU A 40 18.45 2.23 -15.88
N SER A 41 18.06 0.99 -15.58
CA SER A 41 18.43 -0.13 -16.46
C SER A 41 17.20 -0.91 -16.93
N ARG A 42 16.46 -0.31 -17.85
CA ARG A 42 15.71 -1.06 -18.86
C ARG A 42 16.44 -0.96 -20.19
N ILE A 43 16.70 -2.11 -20.73
CA ILE A 43 17.08 -2.54 -22.08
C ILE A 43 18.46 -3.19 -22.09
N SER A 44 18.47 -4.50 -22.15
CA SER A 44 19.09 -5.35 -23.16
C SER A 44 19.18 -6.79 -22.69
N THR A 45 18.63 -7.66 -23.50
CA THR A 45 18.80 -9.10 -23.55
C THR A 45 20.28 -9.49 -23.68
N THR A 46 20.76 -10.49 -22.96
CA THR A 46 21.36 -11.73 -23.45
C THR A 46 22.11 -12.46 -22.33
N SER A 47 22.02 -13.78 -22.37
CA SER A 47 22.59 -14.78 -21.50
C SER A 47 24.08 -14.62 -21.17
N ALA A 48 24.46 -14.85 -19.91
CA ALA A 48 25.63 -15.65 -19.56
C ALA A 48 25.67 -15.92 -18.05
N SER A 49 25.92 -17.16 -17.68
CA SER A 49 26.20 -17.68 -16.35
C SER A 49 27.34 -16.93 -15.66
N ALA A 50 27.13 -16.53 -14.40
CA ALA A 50 28.23 -16.36 -13.46
C ALA A 50 27.73 -16.61 -12.04
N THR A 51 28.23 -17.62 -11.44
CA THR A 51 28.14 -18.04 -10.03
C THR A 51 28.70 -16.95 -9.13
N GLY A 52 27.90 -16.47 -8.16
CA GLY A 52 28.38 -15.53 -7.15
C GLY A 52 27.27 -15.03 -6.25
N SER A 53 27.13 -15.66 -5.10
CA SER A 53 26.55 -15.19 -3.81
C SER A 53 25.67 -13.92 -3.87
N SER A 54 24.42 -14.07 -4.22
CA SER A 54 23.38 -13.04 -4.14
C SER A 54 22.04 -13.67 -3.76
N GLY A 55 22.04 -14.47 -2.69
CA GLY A 55 20.85 -15.25 -2.28
C GLY A 55 19.69 -14.43 -1.70
N GLY A 56 19.89 -13.13 -1.42
CA GLY A 56 18.87 -12.30 -0.77
C GLY A 56 17.95 -11.59 -1.74
N THR A 57 18.49 -10.95 -2.75
CA THR A 57 17.73 -10.12 -3.71
C THR A 57 16.82 -10.95 -4.61
N THR A 58 17.29 -12.07 -5.10
CA THR A 58 16.49 -12.97 -5.96
C THR A 58 15.27 -13.56 -5.26
N ASN A 59 15.37 -13.77 -3.93
CA ASN A 59 14.23 -14.30 -3.16
C ASN A 59 13.15 -13.24 -2.94
N VAL A 60 13.54 -11.99 -2.68
CA VAL A 60 12.60 -10.87 -2.49
C VAL A 60 11.88 -10.52 -3.79
N ASP A 61 12.60 -10.46 -4.92
CA ASP A 61 12.02 -10.17 -6.23
C ASP A 61 11.06 -11.29 -6.68
N SER A 62 11.45 -12.54 -6.45
CA SER A 62 10.58 -13.69 -6.73
C SER A 62 9.31 -13.66 -5.88
N TYR A 63 9.45 -13.31 -4.59
CA TYR A 63 8.32 -13.18 -3.69
C TYR A 63 7.42 -11.99 -4.05
N LEU A 64 7.98 -10.85 -4.43
CA LEU A 64 7.20 -9.71 -4.93
C LEU A 64 6.38 -10.09 -6.16
N SER A 65 6.96 -10.85 -7.09
CA SER A 65 6.26 -11.36 -8.26
C SER A 65 5.10 -12.30 -7.89
N GLN A 66 5.28 -13.13 -6.85
CA GLN A 66 4.20 -13.98 -6.32
C GLN A 66 3.07 -13.14 -5.71
N LEU A 67 3.41 -12.11 -4.93
CA LEU A 67 2.42 -11.18 -4.37
C LEU A 67 1.65 -10.45 -5.48
N GLN A 68 2.34 -9.99 -6.51
CA GLN A 68 1.72 -9.34 -7.67
C GLN A 68 0.78 -10.29 -8.44
N SER A 69 1.15 -11.56 -8.54
CA SER A 69 0.28 -12.59 -9.15
C SER A 69 -0.95 -12.88 -8.30
N LYS A 70 -0.81 -12.82 -6.96
CA LYS A 70 -1.89 -13.11 -6.01
C LYS A 70 -2.86 -11.95 -5.83
N PHE A 71 -2.35 -10.73 -5.69
CA PHE A 71 -3.12 -9.53 -5.33
C PHE A 71 -3.22 -8.50 -6.45
N GLY A 72 -2.63 -8.77 -7.60
CA GLY A 72 -2.60 -7.87 -8.74
C GLY A 72 -1.35 -6.99 -8.79
N THR A 73 -1.19 -6.27 -9.89
CA THR A 73 0.03 -5.52 -10.21
C THR A 73 0.17 -4.18 -9.48
N LYS A 74 -0.83 -3.76 -8.71
CA LYS A 74 -0.81 -2.49 -7.98
C LYS A 74 -0.07 -2.56 -6.64
N ILE A 75 1.00 -3.35 -6.59
CA ILE A 75 1.88 -3.43 -5.42
C ILE A 75 3.10 -2.57 -5.66
N SER A 76 3.35 -1.64 -4.75
CA SER A 76 4.54 -0.79 -4.74
C SER A 76 5.37 -1.00 -3.47
N VAL A 77 6.69 -0.94 -3.61
CA VAL A 77 7.61 -1.05 -2.48
C VAL A 77 8.12 0.33 -2.13
N GLN A 78 7.69 0.86 -0.99
CA GLN A 78 8.04 2.20 -0.53
C GLN A 78 8.14 2.25 0.99
N ASN A 79 9.22 2.81 1.49
CA ASN A 79 9.41 3.06 2.92
C ASN A 79 8.63 4.32 3.33
N MET A 80 7.39 4.11 3.72
CA MET A 80 6.48 5.18 4.11
C MET A 80 6.20 5.09 5.61
N GLU A 81 6.75 6.04 6.36
CA GLU A 81 6.46 6.15 7.78
C GLU A 81 4.99 6.48 8.02
N TYR A 82 4.46 5.98 9.14
CA TYR A 82 3.11 6.28 9.55
C TYR A 82 2.98 7.78 9.85
N SER A 83 2.25 8.48 9.02
CA SER A 83 1.81 9.85 9.26
C SER A 83 0.53 10.13 8.48
N LYS A 84 -0.33 10.98 9.04
CA LYS A 84 -1.57 11.39 8.36
C LYS A 84 -1.28 12.06 6.99
N ALA A 85 -0.18 12.81 6.92
CA ALA A 85 0.23 13.45 5.67
C ALA A 85 0.61 12.43 4.59
N ASN A 86 1.38 11.40 4.93
CA ASN A 86 1.78 10.34 4.02
C ASN A 86 0.58 9.52 3.55
N ILE A 87 -0.35 9.18 4.46
CA ILE A 87 -1.57 8.45 4.11
C ILE A 87 -2.44 9.26 3.15
N ASN A 88 -2.64 10.56 3.42
CA ASN A 88 -3.39 11.46 2.56
C ASN A 88 -2.72 11.61 1.19
N HIS A 89 -1.39 11.69 1.16
CA HIS A 89 -0.63 11.77 -0.09
C HIS A 89 -0.86 10.53 -0.96
N ILE A 90 -0.75 9.33 -0.38
CA ILE A 90 -1.05 8.09 -1.10
C ILE A 90 -2.49 8.05 -1.56
N GLY A 91 -3.46 8.38 -0.71
CA GLY A 91 -4.89 8.38 -1.06
C GLY A 91 -5.23 9.34 -2.20
N SER A 92 -4.48 10.44 -2.36
CA SER A 92 -4.67 11.40 -3.45
C SER A 92 -3.87 11.08 -4.72
N SER A 93 -2.75 10.36 -4.60
CA SER A 93 -1.84 10.05 -5.72
C SER A 93 -2.13 8.70 -6.39
N THR A 94 -2.89 7.82 -5.72
CA THR A 94 -3.28 6.52 -6.26
C THR A 94 -4.68 6.55 -6.86
N ILE A 95 -4.93 5.71 -7.87
CA ILE A 95 -6.20 5.60 -8.57
C ILE A 95 -6.70 4.15 -8.50
N GLY A 96 -8.02 4.03 -8.28
CA GLY A 96 -8.71 2.74 -8.22
C GLY A 96 -8.50 2.01 -6.91
N THR A 97 -9.13 0.87 -6.78
CA THR A 97 -9.10 0.01 -5.59
C THR A 97 -7.98 -1.02 -5.65
N GLY A 98 -7.61 -1.58 -4.50
CA GLY A 98 -6.63 -2.66 -4.43
C GLY A 98 -5.17 -2.21 -4.54
N ASN A 99 -4.85 -0.97 -4.17
CA ASN A 99 -3.47 -0.52 -4.08
C ASN A 99 -2.79 -1.09 -2.82
N VAL A 100 -1.57 -1.57 -2.95
CA VAL A 100 -0.78 -2.12 -1.86
C VAL A 100 0.57 -1.42 -1.82
N VAL A 101 0.92 -0.85 -0.68
CA VAL A 101 2.24 -0.25 -0.43
C VAL A 101 2.90 -1.04 0.69
N ILE A 102 4.08 -1.57 0.46
CA ILE A 102 4.83 -2.38 1.44
C ILE A 102 6.21 -1.77 1.63
N ALA A 103 6.61 -1.58 2.89
CA ALA A 103 7.96 -1.17 3.21
C ALA A 103 8.97 -2.27 2.85
N SER A 104 10.15 -1.88 2.35
CA SER A 104 11.17 -2.83 1.86
C SER A 104 11.60 -3.82 2.93
N ASN A 105 11.86 -3.37 4.16
CA ASN A 105 12.23 -4.22 5.28
C ASN A 105 11.14 -5.24 5.67
N ILE A 106 9.88 -4.88 5.48
CA ILE A 106 8.76 -5.81 5.72
C ILE A 106 8.65 -6.81 4.57
N LEU A 107 8.83 -6.38 3.32
CA LEU A 107 8.85 -7.28 2.17
C LEU A 107 9.97 -8.32 2.30
N GLU A 108 11.18 -7.93 2.71
CA GLU A 108 12.29 -8.83 3.00
C GLU A 108 11.95 -9.83 4.11
N LYS A 109 11.32 -9.34 5.18
CA LYS A 109 10.85 -10.18 6.27
C LYS A 109 9.79 -11.18 5.80
N MET A 110 8.85 -10.76 4.97
CA MET A 110 7.83 -11.66 4.39
C MET A 110 8.45 -12.69 3.45
N ALA A 111 9.49 -12.32 2.70
CA ALA A 111 10.20 -13.26 1.82
C ALA A 111 10.93 -14.35 2.60
N SER A 112 11.48 -14.04 3.77
CA SER A 112 12.32 -14.94 4.57
C SER A 112 11.60 -15.66 5.71
N ASP A 113 10.55 -15.06 6.29
CA ASP A 113 9.81 -15.59 7.43
C ASP A 113 8.37 -15.98 7.05
N PRO A 114 8.04 -17.28 7.05
CA PRO A 114 6.67 -17.75 6.75
C PRO A 114 5.59 -17.21 7.67
N LYS A 115 5.90 -16.92 8.95
CA LYS A 115 4.92 -16.35 9.89
C LYS A 115 4.64 -14.90 9.57
N ALA A 116 5.66 -14.11 9.28
CA ALA A 116 5.51 -12.73 8.84
C ALA A 116 4.72 -12.67 7.51
N ARG A 117 5.05 -13.55 6.57
CA ARG A 117 4.32 -13.72 5.31
C ARG A 117 2.84 -13.92 5.55
N GLN A 118 2.47 -14.94 6.32
CA GLN A 118 1.09 -15.27 6.63
C GLN A 118 0.36 -14.08 7.29
N HIS A 119 1.02 -13.42 8.24
CA HIS A 119 0.44 -12.27 8.95
C HIS A 119 0.11 -11.11 8.01
N TYR A 120 1.07 -10.66 7.21
CA TYR A 120 0.86 -9.49 6.34
C TYR A 120 0.01 -9.81 5.12
N GLU A 121 0.13 -11.00 4.53
CA GLU A 121 -0.76 -11.43 3.45
C GLU A 121 -2.22 -11.50 3.92
N ALA A 122 -2.48 -11.96 5.14
CA ALA A 122 -3.85 -11.96 5.69
C ALA A 122 -4.40 -10.53 5.85
N LYS A 123 -3.56 -9.56 6.24
CA LYS A 123 -3.95 -8.14 6.32
C LYS A 123 -4.24 -7.55 4.94
N ILE A 124 -3.42 -7.87 3.96
CA ILE A 124 -3.63 -7.46 2.57
C ILE A 124 -4.93 -8.07 2.03
N GLN A 125 -5.13 -9.38 2.24
CA GLN A 125 -6.33 -10.09 1.81
C GLN A 125 -7.60 -9.48 2.40
N ALA A 126 -7.60 -9.15 3.70
CA ALA A 126 -8.75 -8.52 4.36
C ALA A 126 -9.18 -7.20 3.68
N HIS A 127 -8.23 -6.43 3.11
CA HIS A 127 -8.60 -5.27 2.31
C HIS A 127 -9.35 -5.66 1.05
N PHE A 128 -8.85 -6.67 0.31
CA PHE A 128 -9.49 -7.11 -0.93
C PHE A 128 -10.88 -7.68 -0.69
N ASP A 129 -11.08 -8.39 0.42
CA ASP A 129 -12.37 -8.98 0.80
C ASP A 129 -13.44 -7.91 1.07
N THR A 130 -13.03 -6.72 1.52
CA THR A 130 -13.97 -5.62 1.87
C THR A 130 -14.25 -4.65 0.71
N ILE A 131 -13.52 -4.70 -0.40
CA ILE A 131 -13.68 -3.75 -1.52
C ILE A 131 -15.10 -3.75 -2.07
N GLY A 132 -15.71 -4.92 -2.25
CA GLY A 132 -17.06 -5.06 -2.81
C GLY A 132 -18.12 -4.41 -1.94
N GLU A 133 -18.08 -4.67 -0.64
CA GLU A 133 -19.00 -4.08 0.35
C GLU A 133 -18.81 -2.58 0.45
N ALA A 134 -17.57 -2.11 0.50
CA ALA A 134 -17.27 -0.68 0.55
C ALA A 134 -17.78 0.06 -0.69
N ASN A 135 -17.61 -0.49 -1.88
CA ASN A 135 -18.13 0.09 -3.11
C ASN A 135 -19.66 0.15 -3.10
N THR A 136 -20.33 -0.90 -2.66
CA THR A 136 -21.78 -0.96 -2.54
C THR A 136 -22.30 0.09 -1.56
N PHE A 137 -21.68 0.16 -0.37
CA PHE A 137 -22.03 1.15 0.65
C PHE A 137 -21.88 2.58 0.13
N MET A 138 -20.77 2.89 -0.53
CA MET A 138 -20.55 4.23 -1.10
C MET A 138 -21.57 4.57 -2.21
N ALA A 139 -21.90 3.62 -3.09
CA ALA A 139 -22.89 3.81 -4.14
C ALA A 139 -24.27 4.12 -3.59
N MET A 140 -24.70 3.48 -2.51
CA MET A 140 -25.97 3.75 -1.83
C MET A 140 -26.05 5.19 -1.27
N HIS A 141 -24.90 5.84 -1.05
CA HIS A 141 -24.80 7.23 -0.57
C HIS A 141 -24.44 8.23 -1.68
N GLY A 142 -24.65 7.87 -2.95
CA GLY A 142 -24.34 8.72 -4.10
C GLY A 142 -22.83 9.02 -4.25
N ARG A 143 -21.99 8.14 -3.73
CA ARG A 143 -20.53 8.28 -3.77
C ARG A 143 -19.89 7.10 -4.51
N ARG A 144 -18.68 7.33 -5.00
CA ARG A 144 -17.84 6.28 -5.59
C ARG A 144 -16.46 6.27 -4.93
N VAL A 145 -15.89 5.11 -4.71
CA VAL A 145 -14.50 5.00 -4.28
C VAL A 145 -13.58 5.36 -5.45
N VAL A 146 -12.74 6.36 -5.27
CA VAL A 146 -11.76 6.81 -6.29
C VAL A 146 -10.41 6.12 -6.09
N SER A 147 -10.04 5.87 -4.83
CA SER A 147 -8.82 5.19 -4.47
C SER A 147 -9.01 4.45 -3.14
N SER A 148 -8.50 3.23 -3.05
CA SER A 148 -8.39 2.53 -1.78
C SER A 148 -7.21 1.57 -1.78
N GLY A 149 -6.67 1.30 -0.61
CA GLY A 149 -5.54 0.41 -0.49
C GLY A 149 -5.12 0.12 0.95
N VAL A 150 -4.02 -0.60 1.04
CA VAL A 150 -3.37 -0.96 2.29
C VAL A 150 -1.90 -0.53 2.25
N ILE A 151 -1.42 0.02 3.36
CA ILE A 151 -0.03 0.42 3.55
C ILE A 151 0.54 -0.40 4.70
N VAL A 152 1.63 -1.11 4.44
CA VAL A 152 2.43 -1.79 5.45
C VAL A 152 3.66 -0.95 5.73
N HIS A 153 3.70 -0.32 6.90
CA HIS A 153 4.73 0.64 7.29
C HIS A 153 6.02 -0.04 7.74
N PRO A 154 7.18 0.66 7.73
CA PRO A 154 8.46 0.11 8.15
C PRO A 154 8.48 -0.41 9.61
N ASN A 155 7.64 0.15 10.48
CA ASN A 155 7.47 -0.30 11.88
C ASN A 155 6.57 -1.55 12.02
N GLY A 156 6.00 -2.04 10.90
CA GLY A 156 5.11 -3.20 10.87
C GLY A 156 3.63 -2.87 11.10
N GLU A 157 3.26 -1.60 11.32
CA GLU A 157 1.86 -1.19 11.35
C GLU A 157 1.21 -1.29 9.98
N VAL A 158 -0.08 -1.58 9.96
CA VAL A 158 -0.87 -1.69 8.74
C VAL A 158 -2.00 -0.67 8.78
N THR A 159 -2.06 0.16 7.75
CA THR A 159 -3.10 1.17 7.59
C THR A 159 -3.91 0.89 6.34
N TYR A 160 -5.23 0.96 6.47
CA TYR A 160 -6.15 0.94 5.34
C TYR A 160 -6.60 2.36 5.03
N TYR A 161 -6.68 2.70 3.76
CA TYR A 161 -7.15 4.01 3.32
C TYR A 161 -8.21 3.87 2.22
N SER A 162 -9.11 4.85 2.17
CA SER A 162 -10.08 4.98 1.11
C SER A 162 -10.33 6.46 0.83
N SER A 163 -10.39 6.81 -0.43
CA SER A 163 -10.80 8.13 -0.91
C SER A 163 -12.04 7.98 -1.78
N SER A 164 -13.03 8.82 -1.57
CA SER A 164 -14.29 8.78 -2.31
C SER A 164 -14.69 10.15 -2.83
N ASP A 165 -15.44 10.16 -3.91
CA ASP A 165 -16.01 11.36 -4.52
C ASP A 165 -17.52 11.16 -4.75
N TYR A 166 -18.28 12.22 -4.93
CA TYR A 166 -19.66 12.11 -5.37
C TYR A 166 -19.75 11.54 -6.78
N THR A 167 -20.81 10.77 -7.05
CA THR A 167 -21.11 10.39 -8.42
C THR A 167 -21.46 11.63 -9.26
N PRO A 168 -21.32 11.58 -10.58
CA PRO A 168 -21.68 12.72 -11.45
C PRO A 168 -23.13 13.17 -11.25
N GLU A 169 -24.04 12.23 -11.05
CA GLU A 169 -25.47 12.48 -10.82
C GLU A 169 -25.69 13.22 -9.50
N GLU A 170 -25.02 12.79 -8.44
CA GLU A 170 -25.12 13.43 -7.13
C GLU A 170 -24.48 14.82 -7.11
N LYS A 171 -23.37 15.00 -7.82
CA LYS A 171 -22.78 16.34 -8.04
C LYS A 171 -23.76 17.29 -8.73
N ALA A 172 -24.38 16.84 -9.81
CA ALA A 172 -25.35 17.65 -10.55
C ALA A 172 -26.57 18.01 -9.68
N ARG A 173 -27.06 17.07 -8.85
CA ARG A 173 -28.14 17.30 -7.89
C ARG A 173 -27.79 18.36 -6.86
N LEU A 174 -26.61 18.25 -6.27
CA LEU A 174 -26.10 19.20 -5.26
C LEU A 174 -25.89 20.60 -5.86
N GLU A 175 -25.31 20.68 -7.06
CA GLU A 175 -25.12 21.95 -7.75
C GLU A 175 -26.45 22.65 -8.08
N LYS A 176 -27.48 21.87 -8.44
CA LYS A 176 -28.82 22.42 -8.66
C LYS A 176 -29.45 22.96 -7.36
N ALA A 177 -29.36 22.17 -6.28
CA ALA A 177 -29.90 22.57 -4.97
C ALA A 177 -29.22 23.81 -4.36
N MET A 178 -27.96 24.10 -4.75
CA MET A 178 -27.23 25.31 -4.30
C MET A 178 -27.59 26.57 -5.09
N LYS A 179 -28.31 26.45 -6.22
CA LYS A 179 -28.73 27.58 -7.08
C LYS A 179 -30.16 28.00 -6.84
N GLU A 180 -30.93 27.23 -6.10
CA GLU A 180 -32.30 27.52 -5.66
C GLU A 180 -32.29 28.20 -4.29
#